data_a76495f45548e5bb85deb0a7322c100c
#
_entry.id   a76495f45548e5bb85deb0a7322c100c
#
_cell.length_a   1.000
_cell.length_b   1.000
_cell.length_c   1.000
_cell.angle_alpha   90.00
_cell.angle_beta   90.00
_cell.angle_gamma   90.00
#
_symmetry.space_group_name_H-M   'P 1'
#
loop_
_entity.id
_entity.type
_entity.pdbx_description
1 polymer ?
#
loop_
_entity_poly.entity_id
_entity_poly.type
_entity_poly.pdbx_seq_one_letter_code
_entity_poly.pdbx_strand_id
1 'polypeptide(L)'
;MERWADFQKSDDPYFFYPLQLVSDSQVQLYSPYVRVQEAIADVLTSFALHAHPKTRLLIKNHPLDNGLINYGEFIKGFAEELGIYDRVTYVEDGSTPDMIAGSRGVVLINSTVGLMALDQDKPVYCMGRSIYNIEGLTQSLPTTPLDVFWCAPKAPNQPLYRAFKRILNAQALVHGNFYSAQGISLAVADSVRRFEDSHVHLQPKHRQIVMRSRDEFSKYRKFGI
;
A
#
# COMPACT_ATOMS: atom_id res chain seq x y z
N MET A 1 -19.07 8.15 12.55
CA MET A 1 -18.28 7.72 11.37
C MET A 1 -19.14 7.82 10.14
N GLU A 2 -18.65 8.43 9.09
CA GLU A 2 -19.32 8.49 7.79
C GLU A 2 -19.26 7.11 7.13
N ARG A 3 -20.35 6.65 6.50
CA ARG A 3 -20.33 5.40 5.75
C ARG A 3 -19.82 5.66 4.34
N TRP A 4 -19.23 4.65 3.70
CA TRP A 4 -18.79 4.75 2.31
C TRP A 4 -19.86 5.30 1.36
N ALA A 5 -21.12 4.85 1.54
CA ALA A 5 -22.25 5.33 0.74
C ALA A 5 -22.54 6.84 0.91
N ASP A 6 -22.21 7.42 2.05
CA ASP A 6 -22.39 8.86 2.29
C ASP A 6 -21.21 9.65 1.70
N PHE A 7 -20.00 9.12 1.81
CA PHE A 7 -18.81 9.70 1.17
C PHE A 7 -18.95 9.84 -0.34
N GLN A 8 -19.55 8.83 -1.00
CA GLN A 8 -19.76 8.82 -2.45
C GLN A 8 -20.73 9.89 -2.97
N LYS A 9 -21.49 10.57 -2.11
CA LYS A 9 -22.41 11.64 -2.50
C LYS A 9 -21.70 12.94 -2.86
N SER A 10 -20.44 13.09 -2.48
CA SER A 10 -19.59 14.23 -2.83
C SER A 10 -18.79 13.94 -4.09
N ASP A 11 -18.73 14.90 -5.00
CA ASP A 11 -17.87 14.86 -6.19
C ASP A 11 -16.44 15.39 -5.91
N ASP A 12 -16.11 15.69 -4.64
CA ASP A 12 -14.81 16.20 -4.28
C ASP A 12 -13.71 15.17 -4.60
N PRO A 13 -12.60 15.62 -5.18
CA PRO A 13 -11.47 14.74 -5.45
C PRO A 13 -10.88 14.21 -4.14
N TYR A 14 -10.47 12.94 -4.10
CA TYR A 14 -9.89 12.35 -2.91
C TYR A 14 -8.70 11.44 -3.19
N PHE A 15 -7.86 11.26 -2.18
CA PHE A 15 -6.86 10.20 -2.10
C PHE A 15 -7.36 9.09 -1.19
N PHE A 16 -6.93 7.86 -1.47
CA PHE A 16 -7.32 6.68 -0.71
C PHE A 16 -6.12 6.13 0.08
N TYR A 17 -6.34 5.89 1.38
CA TYR A 17 -5.34 5.30 2.27
C TYR A 17 -5.92 4.06 2.97
N PRO A 18 -5.70 2.84 2.44
CA PRO A 18 -6.06 1.60 3.10
C PRO A 18 -5.08 1.29 4.23
N LEU A 19 -5.59 1.11 5.44
CA LEU A 19 -4.78 0.70 6.59
C LEU A 19 -4.34 -0.76 6.45
N GLN A 20 -3.21 -1.07 7.08
CA GLN A 20 -2.65 -2.42 7.17
C GLN A 20 -2.67 -2.90 8.62
N LEU A 21 -2.63 -4.22 8.82
CA LEU A 21 -2.56 -4.80 10.16
C LEU A 21 -1.20 -4.53 10.81
N VAL A 22 -1.21 -4.19 12.10
CA VAL A 22 0.02 -4.07 12.91
C VAL A 22 0.82 -5.37 12.93
N SER A 23 0.11 -6.51 12.92
CA SER A 23 0.72 -7.84 12.92
C SER A 23 1.26 -8.29 11.56
N ASP A 24 1.06 -7.48 10.50
CA ASP A 24 1.57 -7.81 9.16
C ASP A 24 3.10 -7.75 9.15
N SER A 25 3.72 -8.88 8.85
CA SER A 25 5.18 -8.99 8.72
C SER A 25 5.75 -8.06 7.64
N GLN A 26 4.97 -7.72 6.62
CA GLN A 26 5.36 -6.75 5.61
C GLN A 26 5.55 -5.36 6.21
N VAL A 27 4.65 -4.94 7.11
CA VAL A 27 4.78 -3.67 7.83
C VAL A 27 5.99 -3.71 8.76
N GLN A 28 6.12 -4.79 9.55
CA GLN A 28 7.17 -4.89 10.57
C GLN A 28 8.59 -5.00 10.01
N LEU A 29 8.77 -5.71 8.88
CA LEU A 29 10.09 -6.01 8.30
C LEU A 29 10.48 -5.07 7.16
N TYR A 30 9.49 -4.51 6.45
CA TYR A 30 9.71 -3.78 5.21
C TYR A 30 9.16 -2.35 5.24
N SER A 31 8.94 -1.77 6.43
CA SER A 31 8.60 -0.36 6.58
C SER A 31 9.43 0.32 7.67
N PRO A 32 9.48 1.67 7.68
CA PRO A 32 10.11 2.41 8.76
C PRO A 32 9.26 2.47 10.03
N TYR A 33 8.01 2.02 9.97
CA TYR A 33 7.02 2.17 11.03
C TYR A 33 7.02 0.99 11.99
N VAL A 34 7.02 1.28 13.29
CA VAL A 34 6.81 0.29 14.34
C VAL A 34 5.32 0.11 14.61
N ARG A 35 4.56 1.20 14.48
CA ARG A 35 3.11 1.23 14.71
C ARG A 35 2.41 1.89 13.52
N VAL A 36 1.24 1.37 13.17
CA VAL A 36 0.41 1.92 12.08
C VAL A 36 -0.01 3.36 12.38
N GLN A 37 -0.17 3.73 13.65
CA GLN A 37 -0.47 5.11 14.06
C GLN A 37 0.61 6.11 13.65
N GLU A 38 1.88 5.70 13.62
CA GLU A 38 2.98 6.56 13.15
C GLU A 38 2.81 6.88 11.65
N ALA A 39 2.48 5.86 10.87
CA ALA A 39 2.20 6.04 9.44
C ALA A 39 0.95 6.90 9.19
N ILE A 40 -0.11 6.72 10.00
CA ILE A 40 -1.32 7.55 9.94
C ILE A 40 -0.97 9.02 10.25
N ALA A 41 -0.18 9.27 11.29
CA ALA A 41 0.23 10.62 11.67
C ALA A 41 1.02 11.30 10.56
N ASP A 42 1.99 10.61 9.94
CA ASP A 42 2.76 11.13 8.82
C ASP A 42 1.87 11.48 7.61
N VAL A 43 0.92 10.59 7.27
CA VAL A 43 -0.02 10.82 6.16
C VAL A 43 -0.91 12.03 6.45
N LEU A 44 -1.51 12.11 7.64
CA LEU A 44 -2.39 13.23 8.02
C LEU A 44 -1.64 14.56 8.05
N THR A 45 -0.43 14.58 8.62
CA THR A 45 0.41 15.79 8.69
C THR A 45 0.79 16.26 7.30
N SER A 46 1.32 15.39 6.45
CA SER A 46 1.69 15.73 5.08
C SER A 46 0.47 16.18 4.26
N PHE A 47 -0.68 15.50 4.42
CA PHE A 47 -1.93 15.86 3.75
C PHE A 47 -2.43 17.24 4.18
N ALA A 48 -2.40 17.54 5.48
CA ALA A 48 -2.83 18.83 6.01
C ALA A 48 -2.03 20.00 5.42
N LEU A 49 -0.73 19.81 5.32
CA LEU A 49 0.21 20.88 4.90
C LEU A 49 0.27 21.06 3.38
N HIS A 50 0.08 20.00 2.60
CA HIS A 50 0.44 20.01 1.17
C HIS A 50 -0.69 19.66 0.21
N ALA A 51 -1.76 18.98 0.66
CA ALA A 51 -2.87 18.64 -0.22
C ALA A 51 -3.76 19.88 -0.50
N HIS A 52 -4.26 19.97 -1.72
CA HIS A 52 -5.16 21.07 -2.10
C HIS A 52 -6.37 21.13 -1.16
N PRO A 53 -6.82 22.30 -0.70
CA PRO A 53 -7.88 22.46 0.32
C PRO A 53 -9.21 21.78 -0.02
N LYS A 54 -9.55 21.63 -1.30
CA LYS A 54 -10.77 20.93 -1.76
C LYS A 54 -10.60 19.41 -1.89
N THR A 55 -9.42 18.87 -1.59
CA THR A 55 -9.16 17.43 -1.69
C THR A 55 -9.49 16.76 -0.36
N ARG A 56 -10.14 15.61 -0.41
CA ARG A 56 -10.46 14.77 0.74
C ARG A 56 -9.47 13.60 0.87
N LEU A 57 -9.37 13.04 2.06
CA LEU A 57 -8.63 11.82 2.35
C LEU A 57 -9.59 10.75 2.88
N LEU A 58 -9.71 9.66 2.13
CA LEU A 58 -10.50 8.50 2.54
C LEU A 58 -9.56 7.46 3.15
N ILE A 59 -9.77 7.13 4.41
CA ILE A 59 -9.02 6.11 5.14
C ILE A 59 -9.93 4.92 5.40
N LYS A 60 -9.50 3.72 5.02
CA LYS A 60 -10.28 2.49 5.23
C LYS A 60 -9.58 1.57 6.20
N ASN A 61 -10.33 1.06 7.18
CA ASN A 61 -9.83 0.03 8.09
C ASN A 61 -9.52 -1.29 7.36
N HIS A 62 -8.62 -2.05 7.92
CA HIS A 62 -8.36 -3.39 7.40
C HIS A 62 -9.50 -4.35 7.80
N PRO A 63 -10.03 -5.17 6.86
CA PRO A 63 -11.18 -6.05 7.16
C PRO A 63 -10.94 -7.08 8.28
N LEU A 64 -9.68 -7.42 8.54
CA LEU A 64 -9.26 -8.36 9.59
C LEU A 64 -8.70 -7.64 10.83
N ASP A 65 -8.95 -6.33 10.97
CA ASP A 65 -8.57 -5.63 12.20
C ASP A 65 -9.35 -6.19 13.39
N ASN A 66 -8.64 -6.38 14.50
CA ASN A 66 -9.22 -6.99 15.69
C ASN A 66 -9.91 -5.98 16.63
N GLY A 67 -9.88 -4.69 16.29
CA GLY A 67 -10.51 -3.62 17.06
C GLY A 67 -9.85 -3.29 18.41
N LEU A 68 -8.65 -3.83 18.68
CA LEU A 68 -7.92 -3.50 19.93
C LEU A 68 -7.42 -2.05 19.94
N ILE A 69 -7.22 -1.47 18.77
CA ILE A 69 -6.83 -0.08 18.60
C ILE A 69 -7.99 0.64 17.91
N ASN A 70 -8.52 1.68 18.56
CA ASN A 70 -9.56 2.51 17.95
C ASN A 70 -8.92 3.52 16.98
N TYR A 71 -8.66 3.07 15.73
CA TYR A 71 -8.11 3.94 14.71
C TYR A 71 -9.04 5.11 14.36
N GLY A 72 -10.37 4.90 14.44
CA GLY A 72 -11.34 5.97 14.14
C GLY A 72 -11.20 7.15 15.08
N GLU A 73 -11.10 6.89 16.38
CA GLU A 73 -10.87 7.92 17.42
C GLU A 73 -9.50 8.58 17.25
N PHE A 74 -8.46 7.79 17.00
CA PHE A 74 -7.11 8.31 16.79
C PHE A 74 -7.06 9.27 15.58
N ILE A 75 -7.60 8.83 14.44
CA ILE A 75 -7.65 9.63 13.21
C ILE A 75 -8.46 10.91 13.42
N LYS A 76 -9.62 10.79 14.08
CA LYS A 76 -10.47 11.93 14.38
C LYS A 76 -9.74 12.99 15.22
N GLY A 77 -9.19 12.59 16.37
CA GLY A 77 -8.48 13.52 17.25
C GLY A 77 -7.31 14.21 16.55
N PHE A 78 -6.52 13.44 15.81
CA PHE A 78 -5.36 13.99 15.10
C PHE A 78 -5.77 14.91 13.94
N ALA A 79 -6.85 14.60 13.21
CA ALA A 79 -7.38 15.46 12.17
C ALA A 79 -7.99 16.76 12.72
N GLU A 80 -8.61 16.71 13.92
CA GLU A 80 -9.08 17.91 14.63
C GLU A 80 -7.91 18.81 15.04
N GLU A 81 -6.84 18.26 15.60
CA GLU A 81 -5.61 19.00 15.95
C GLU A 81 -4.97 19.69 14.75
N LEU A 82 -4.99 19.04 13.58
CA LEU A 82 -4.47 19.59 12.33
C LEU A 82 -5.45 20.52 11.59
N GLY A 83 -6.70 20.68 12.08
CA GLY A 83 -7.71 21.52 11.44
C GLY A 83 -8.22 20.99 10.09
N ILE A 84 -8.17 19.67 9.86
CA ILE A 84 -8.57 19.01 8.61
C ILE A 84 -9.69 17.98 8.79
N TYR A 85 -10.36 17.98 9.93
CA TYR A 85 -11.39 16.98 10.26
C TYR A 85 -12.45 16.85 9.16
N ASP A 86 -12.93 17.96 8.60
CA ASP A 86 -13.96 17.98 7.55
C ASP A 86 -13.46 17.40 6.20
N ARG A 87 -12.17 17.20 6.07
CA ARG A 87 -11.52 16.66 4.85
C ARG A 87 -11.12 15.19 4.98
N VAL A 88 -11.20 14.62 6.16
CA VAL A 88 -10.77 13.23 6.45
C VAL A 88 -11.98 12.38 6.78
N THR A 89 -12.12 11.30 6.06
CA THR A 89 -13.18 10.30 6.31
C THR A 89 -12.56 8.95 6.59
N TYR A 90 -12.96 8.35 7.72
CA TYR A 90 -12.59 6.98 8.09
C TYR A 90 -13.80 6.07 7.94
N VAL A 91 -13.60 4.94 7.24
CA VAL A 91 -14.63 3.92 7.02
C VAL A 91 -14.11 2.53 7.39
N GLU A 92 -15.00 1.67 7.86
CA GLU A 92 -14.69 0.27 8.17
C GLU A 92 -15.11 -0.69 7.08
N ASP A 93 -16.06 -0.29 6.25
CA ASP A 93 -16.67 -1.08 5.18
C ASP A 93 -16.47 -0.48 3.79
N GLY A 94 -17.07 -1.14 2.79
CA GLY A 94 -17.10 -0.68 1.42
C GLY A 94 -16.11 -1.37 0.49
N SER A 95 -16.36 -1.22 -0.81
CA SER A 95 -15.61 -1.85 -1.89
C SER A 95 -14.26 -1.16 -2.11
N THR A 96 -13.17 -1.83 -1.76
CA THR A 96 -11.81 -1.34 -2.01
C THR A 96 -11.56 -1.05 -3.50
N PRO A 97 -11.98 -1.90 -4.47
CA PRO A 97 -11.88 -1.58 -5.89
C PRO A 97 -12.55 -0.27 -6.29
N ASP A 98 -13.75 0.02 -5.76
CA ASP A 98 -14.48 1.25 -6.08
C ASP A 98 -13.82 2.48 -5.45
N MET A 99 -13.29 2.35 -4.24
CA MET A 99 -12.52 3.40 -3.58
C MET A 99 -11.26 3.75 -4.35
N ILE A 100 -10.59 2.74 -4.94
CA ILE A 100 -9.45 2.95 -5.82
C ILE A 100 -9.92 3.65 -7.11
N ALA A 101 -10.96 3.14 -7.75
CA ALA A 101 -11.46 3.64 -9.04
C ALA A 101 -11.78 5.14 -9.01
N GLY A 102 -12.42 5.61 -7.94
CA GLY A 102 -12.77 7.04 -7.76
C GLY A 102 -11.62 7.92 -7.26
N SER A 103 -10.52 7.33 -6.76
CA SER A 103 -9.44 8.12 -6.17
C SER A 103 -8.54 8.80 -7.22
N ARG A 104 -7.88 9.89 -6.79
CA ARG A 104 -6.77 10.52 -7.53
C ARG A 104 -5.47 9.73 -7.40
N GLY A 105 -5.36 8.90 -6.40
CA GLY A 105 -4.20 8.07 -6.10
C GLY A 105 -4.34 7.38 -4.75
N VAL A 106 -3.49 6.39 -4.53
CA VAL A 106 -3.49 5.55 -3.32
C VAL A 106 -2.18 5.73 -2.58
N VAL A 107 -2.27 6.04 -1.29
CA VAL A 107 -1.14 6.03 -0.36
C VAL A 107 -1.23 4.77 0.47
N LEU A 108 -0.13 4.08 0.67
CA LEU A 108 -0.08 2.85 1.48
C LEU A 108 1.33 2.62 2.03
N ILE A 109 1.45 1.78 3.03
CA ILE A 109 2.79 1.38 3.49
C ILE A 109 3.41 0.46 2.43
N ASN A 110 2.94 -0.78 2.29
CA ASN A 110 3.42 -1.74 1.29
C ASN A 110 2.37 -2.83 0.95
N SER A 111 1.09 -2.49 1.10
CA SER A 111 -0.05 -3.37 0.90
C SER A 111 -0.18 -3.89 -0.53
N THR A 112 -0.70 -5.11 -0.70
CA THR A 112 -1.09 -5.66 -2.00
C THR A 112 -2.21 -4.86 -2.69
N VAL A 113 -2.93 -4.00 -1.97
CA VAL A 113 -3.87 -3.01 -2.55
C VAL A 113 -3.18 -2.11 -3.58
N GLY A 114 -1.86 -1.90 -3.46
CA GLY A 114 -1.08 -1.19 -4.47
C GLY A 114 -1.10 -1.86 -5.84
N LEU A 115 -1.07 -3.19 -5.91
CA LEU A 115 -1.22 -3.91 -7.19
C LEU A 115 -2.61 -3.70 -7.80
N MET A 116 -3.65 -3.68 -6.98
CA MET A 116 -5.02 -3.38 -7.44
C MET A 116 -5.14 -1.95 -8.00
N ALA A 117 -4.44 -1.00 -7.38
CA ALA A 117 -4.40 0.38 -7.83
C ALA A 117 -3.63 0.50 -9.17
N LEU A 118 -2.49 -0.16 -9.30
CA LEU A 118 -1.72 -0.22 -10.54
C LEU A 118 -2.49 -0.90 -11.69
N ASP A 119 -3.31 -1.93 -11.38
CA ASP A 119 -4.22 -2.58 -12.35
C ASP A 119 -5.29 -1.61 -12.89
N GLN A 120 -5.68 -0.63 -12.09
CA GLN A 120 -6.64 0.41 -12.45
C GLN A 120 -5.98 1.71 -12.94
N ASP A 121 -4.71 1.67 -13.29
CA ASP A 121 -3.93 2.83 -13.77
C ASP A 121 -3.89 4.00 -12.78
N LYS A 122 -4.00 3.71 -11.46
CA LYS A 122 -3.99 4.74 -10.44
C LYS A 122 -2.59 5.01 -9.92
N PRO A 123 -2.24 6.29 -9.67
CA PRO A 123 -1.03 6.65 -8.95
C PRO A 123 -0.94 5.96 -7.60
N VAL A 124 0.25 5.46 -7.25
CA VAL A 124 0.50 4.80 -5.96
C VAL A 124 1.71 5.42 -5.29
N TYR A 125 1.56 5.77 -4.01
CA TYR A 125 2.66 6.15 -3.15
C TYR A 125 2.95 5.06 -2.12
N CYS A 126 4.18 4.54 -2.12
CA CYS A 126 4.66 3.54 -1.17
C CYS A 126 5.46 4.21 -0.06
N MET A 127 5.00 4.11 1.20
CA MET A 127 5.70 4.61 2.38
C MET A 127 6.71 3.59 2.92
N GLY A 128 6.57 2.32 2.54
CA GLY A 128 7.47 1.22 2.85
C GLY A 128 7.96 0.51 1.59
N ARG A 129 8.73 -0.55 1.77
CA ARG A 129 9.27 -1.35 0.65
C ARG A 129 8.23 -2.38 0.22
N SER A 130 7.87 -2.36 -1.05
CA SER A 130 7.05 -3.39 -1.69
C SER A 130 7.74 -3.92 -2.94
N ILE A 131 7.34 -5.11 -3.38
CA ILE A 131 7.91 -5.73 -4.60
C ILE A 131 7.63 -4.93 -5.87
N TYR A 132 6.59 -4.10 -5.86
CA TYR A 132 6.19 -3.24 -6.98
C TYR A 132 6.64 -1.78 -6.80
N ASN A 133 7.40 -1.47 -5.73
CA ASN A 133 7.99 -0.14 -5.54
C ASN A 133 9.19 0.04 -6.47
N ILE A 134 8.87 0.28 -7.74
CA ILE A 134 9.80 0.38 -8.86
C ILE A 134 9.61 1.75 -9.49
N GLU A 135 10.70 2.41 -9.84
CA GLU A 135 10.66 3.68 -10.56
C GLU A 135 9.84 3.56 -11.86
N GLY A 136 8.93 4.50 -12.06
CA GLY A 136 7.95 4.45 -13.15
C GLY A 136 6.68 3.66 -12.87
N LEU A 137 6.60 2.88 -11.77
CA LEU A 137 5.37 2.24 -11.31
C LEU A 137 4.75 2.97 -10.14
N THR A 138 5.56 3.37 -9.17
CA THR A 138 5.11 4.03 -7.94
C THR A 138 5.96 5.25 -7.63
N GLN A 139 5.48 6.07 -6.73
CA GLN A 139 6.24 7.15 -6.11
C GLN A 139 6.58 6.76 -4.67
N SER A 140 7.77 7.13 -4.20
CA SER A 140 8.25 6.83 -2.85
C SER A 140 9.50 7.62 -2.52
N LEU A 141 9.90 7.68 -1.25
CA LEU A 141 11.24 8.13 -0.87
C LEU A 141 12.32 7.17 -1.41
N PRO A 142 13.54 7.67 -1.70
CA PRO A 142 13.97 9.08 -1.59
C PRO A 142 13.65 9.94 -2.82
N THR A 143 13.10 9.38 -3.88
CA THR A 143 12.93 10.08 -5.16
C THR A 143 11.79 11.08 -5.17
N THR A 144 10.70 10.79 -4.45
CA THR A 144 9.53 11.65 -4.38
C THR A 144 9.04 11.73 -2.93
N PRO A 145 9.09 12.88 -2.29
CA PRO A 145 8.42 13.10 -1.00
C PRO A 145 6.91 12.93 -1.11
N LEU A 146 6.25 12.50 -0.02
CA LEU A 146 4.79 12.37 0.04
C LEU A 146 4.08 13.70 -0.25
N ASP A 147 4.67 14.80 0.15
CA ASP A 147 4.17 16.16 -0.08
C ASP A 147 3.97 16.46 -1.56
N VAL A 148 4.90 16.01 -2.40
CA VAL A 148 4.82 16.15 -3.85
C VAL A 148 3.72 15.29 -4.45
N PHE A 149 3.47 14.12 -3.88
CA PHE A 149 2.44 13.20 -4.37
C PHE A 149 1.03 13.81 -4.32
N TRP A 150 0.71 14.58 -3.28
CA TRP A 150 -0.58 15.23 -3.16
C TRP A 150 -0.88 16.21 -4.31
N CYS A 151 0.16 16.86 -4.82
CA CYS A 151 0.04 17.84 -5.89
C CYS A 151 0.22 17.25 -7.28
N ALA A 152 1.12 16.27 -7.42
CA ALA A 152 1.55 15.69 -8.69
C ALA A 152 1.61 14.14 -8.64
N PRO A 153 0.47 13.48 -8.40
CA PRO A 153 0.41 12.02 -8.46
C PRO A 153 0.65 11.54 -9.90
N LYS A 154 1.60 10.64 -10.08
CA LYS A 154 1.96 10.12 -11.41
C LYS A 154 1.35 8.75 -11.65
N ALA A 155 0.61 8.61 -12.74
CA ALA A 155 0.12 7.32 -13.19
C ALA A 155 1.28 6.35 -13.50
N PRO A 156 1.09 5.04 -13.29
CA PRO A 156 2.12 4.05 -13.57
C PRO A 156 2.41 3.93 -15.08
N ASN A 157 3.66 3.63 -15.41
CA ASN A 157 4.03 3.24 -16.77
C ASN A 157 3.43 1.86 -17.09
N GLN A 158 2.34 1.82 -17.85
CA GLN A 158 1.59 0.60 -18.14
C GLN A 158 2.40 -0.47 -18.92
N PRO A 159 3.23 -0.14 -19.92
CA PRO A 159 4.16 -1.10 -20.50
C PRO A 159 5.08 -1.76 -19.47
N LEU A 160 5.67 -0.99 -18.57
CA LEU A 160 6.53 -1.48 -17.49
C LEU A 160 5.74 -2.35 -16.51
N TYR A 161 4.53 -1.92 -16.12
CA TYR A 161 3.67 -2.69 -15.23
C TYR A 161 3.28 -4.04 -15.82
N ARG A 162 2.92 -4.09 -17.11
CA ARG A 162 2.64 -5.37 -17.79
C ARG A 162 3.87 -6.29 -17.84
N ALA A 163 5.06 -5.75 -18.04
CA ALA A 163 6.30 -6.52 -17.98
C ALA A 163 6.56 -7.06 -16.57
N PHE A 164 6.41 -6.22 -15.55
CA PHE A 164 6.52 -6.62 -14.14
C PHE A 164 5.53 -7.75 -13.79
N LYS A 165 4.25 -7.63 -14.15
CA LYS A 165 3.25 -8.68 -13.90
C LYS A 165 3.60 -10.00 -14.58
N ARG A 166 4.11 -9.98 -15.82
CA ARG A 166 4.56 -11.20 -16.51
C ARG A 166 5.69 -11.88 -15.75
N ILE A 167 6.68 -11.11 -15.30
CA ILE A 167 7.80 -11.66 -14.52
C ILE A 167 7.31 -12.19 -13.17
N LEU A 168 6.49 -11.44 -12.47
CA LEU A 168 5.93 -11.85 -11.17
C LEU A 168 5.16 -13.17 -11.31
N ASN A 169 4.28 -13.28 -12.29
CA ASN A 169 3.51 -14.50 -12.55
C ASN A 169 4.42 -15.68 -12.95
N ALA A 170 5.41 -15.45 -13.78
CA ALA A 170 6.29 -16.51 -14.26
C ALA A 170 7.27 -17.00 -13.18
N GLN A 171 7.79 -16.11 -12.33
CA GLN A 171 8.91 -16.41 -11.46
C GLN A 171 8.54 -16.57 -9.97
N ALA A 172 7.53 -15.84 -9.48
CA ALA A 172 7.26 -15.72 -8.05
C ALA A 172 5.90 -16.25 -7.60
N LEU A 173 4.90 -16.30 -8.48
CA LEU A 173 3.56 -16.73 -8.11
C LEU A 173 3.28 -18.16 -8.56
N VAL A 174 2.64 -18.93 -7.69
CA VAL A 174 2.08 -20.23 -8.01
C VAL A 174 0.69 -20.03 -8.60
N HIS A 175 0.41 -20.64 -9.75
CA HIS A 175 -0.88 -20.59 -10.39
C HIS A 175 -1.89 -21.48 -9.64
N GLY A 176 -3.02 -20.89 -9.26
CA GLY A 176 -4.08 -21.60 -8.56
C GLY A 176 -4.59 -20.82 -7.33
N ASN A 177 -5.40 -21.49 -6.51
CA ASN A 177 -5.91 -20.97 -5.25
C ASN A 177 -6.28 -22.13 -4.31
N PHE A 178 -6.55 -21.80 -3.03
CA PHE A 178 -6.91 -22.79 -2.00
C PHE A 178 -8.42 -22.90 -1.77
N TYR A 179 -9.24 -22.25 -2.59
CA TYR A 179 -10.69 -22.10 -2.37
C TYR A 179 -11.55 -22.96 -3.28
N SER A 180 -10.97 -23.60 -4.30
CA SER A 180 -11.68 -24.49 -5.21
C SER A 180 -10.85 -25.72 -5.54
N ALA A 181 -11.51 -26.87 -5.81
CA ALA A 181 -10.83 -28.12 -6.17
C ALA A 181 -9.94 -27.95 -7.42
N GLN A 182 -10.41 -27.21 -8.42
CA GLN A 182 -9.62 -26.89 -9.62
C GLN A 182 -8.42 -26.00 -9.29
N GLY A 183 -8.62 -24.97 -8.45
CA GLY A 183 -7.54 -24.06 -8.02
C GLY A 183 -6.47 -24.79 -7.24
N ILE A 184 -6.84 -25.70 -6.34
CA ILE A 184 -5.92 -26.54 -5.57
C ILE A 184 -5.12 -27.46 -6.51
N SER A 185 -5.78 -28.11 -7.46
CA SER A 185 -5.11 -28.99 -8.43
C SER A 185 -4.05 -28.23 -9.25
N LEU A 186 -4.38 -27.03 -9.72
CA LEU A 186 -3.44 -26.16 -10.43
C LEU A 186 -2.26 -25.72 -9.53
N ALA A 187 -2.56 -25.31 -8.30
CA ALA A 187 -1.53 -24.87 -7.35
C ALA A 187 -0.56 -26.01 -7.01
N VAL A 188 -1.05 -27.22 -6.80
CA VAL A 188 -0.21 -28.41 -6.55
C VAL A 188 0.69 -28.69 -7.75
N ALA A 189 0.11 -28.77 -8.95
CA ALA A 189 0.88 -29.06 -10.18
C ALA A 189 1.98 -28.00 -10.44
N ASP A 190 1.65 -26.73 -10.30
CA ASP A 190 2.64 -25.65 -10.49
C ASP A 190 3.72 -25.64 -9.40
N SER A 191 3.35 -25.94 -8.14
CA SER A 191 4.31 -26.04 -7.04
C SER A 191 5.30 -27.19 -7.26
N VAL A 192 4.81 -28.38 -7.64
CA VAL A 192 5.67 -29.55 -7.94
C VAL A 192 6.66 -29.20 -9.05
N ARG A 193 6.17 -28.65 -10.16
CA ARG A 193 7.03 -28.24 -11.26
C ARG A 193 8.13 -27.26 -10.80
N ARG A 194 7.79 -26.25 -10.00
CA ARG A 194 8.75 -25.26 -9.49
C ARG A 194 9.78 -25.88 -8.54
N PHE A 195 9.40 -26.87 -7.73
CA PHE A 195 10.35 -27.61 -6.90
C PHE A 195 11.31 -28.44 -7.76
N GLU A 196 10.82 -29.11 -8.79
CA GLU A 196 11.66 -29.86 -9.71
C GLU A 196 12.65 -28.96 -10.46
N ASP A 197 12.17 -27.84 -11.02
CA ASP A 197 13.00 -26.84 -11.71
C ASP A 197 14.04 -26.19 -10.77
N SER A 198 13.71 -26.00 -9.47
CA SER A 198 14.61 -25.36 -8.51
C SER A 198 15.82 -26.24 -8.15
N HIS A 199 15.66 -27.56 -8.18
CA HIS A 199 16.77 -28.50 -7.97
C HIS A 199 17.83 -28.41 -9.07
N VAL A 200 17.48 -27.93 -10.25
CA VAL A 200 18.40 -27.76 -11.40
C VAL A 200 19.22 -26.47 -11.29
N HIS A 201 18.76 -25.45 -10.53
CA HIS A 201 19.30 -24.09 -10.56
C HIS A 201 19.80 -23.52 -9.22
N LEU A 202 20.02 -24.33 -8.17
CA LEU A 202 20.61 -23.85 -6.92
C LEU A 202 22.09 -23.49 -7.10
N GLN A 203 22.34 -22.36 -7.76
CA GLN A 203 23.65 -21.69 -7.71
C GLN A 203 23.70 -20.78 -6.45
N PRO A 204 24.83 -20.74 -5.72
CA PRO A 204 24.93 -20.12 -4.39
C PRO A 204 24.82 -18.60 -4.33
N LYS A 205 24.60 -17.88 -5.44
CA LYS A 205 24.76 -16.42 -5.52
C LYS A 205 23.61 -15.58 -4.93
N HIS A 206 22.48 -16.16 -4.52
CA HIS A 206 21.29 -15.38 -4.11
C HIS A 206 21.11 -15.21 -2.58
N ARG A 207 22.01 -15.71 -1.75
CA ARG A 207 21.88 -15.57 -0.27
C ARG A 207 22.22 -14.19 0.29
N GLN A 208 22.83 -13.29 -0.47
CA GLN A 208 23.31 -11.99 0.06
C GLN A 208 22.28 -10.84 0.03
N ILE A 209 21.12 -11.00 -0.59
CA ILE A 209 20.16 -9.90 -0.77
C ILE A 209 19.26 -9.69 0.45
N VAL A 210 19.06 -10.68 1.32
CA VAL A 210 18.06 -10.64 2.39
C VAL A 210 18.54 -9.96 3.68
N MET A 211 19.84 -9.77 3.91
CA MET A 211 20.39 -9.30 5.20
C MET A 211 20.69 -7.79 5.32
N ARG A 212 20.39 -6.96 4.33
CA ARG A 212 20.75 -5.52 4.37
C ARG A 212 19.67 -4.56 4.88
N SER A 213 18.54 -5.04 5.40
CA SER A 213 17.36 -4.19 5.57
C SER A 213 17.27 -3.35 6.86
N ARG A 214 17.88 -3.74 7.98
CA ARG A 214 17.71 -3.00 9.24
C ARG A 214 18.60 -1.76 9.38
N ASP A 215 19.80 -1.79 8.83
CA ASP A 215 20.77 -0.69 9.00
C ASP A 215 20.54 0.49 8.07
N GLU A 216 19.91 0.29 6.90
CA GLU A 216 19.62 1.37 5.97
C GLU A 216 18.47 2.27 6.44
N PHE A 217 17.41 1.72 7.06
CA PHE A 217 16.32 2.52 7.61
C PHE A 217 16.72 3.35 8.83
N SER A 218 17.71 2.89 9.62
CA SER A 218 18.24 3.63 10.77
C SER A 218 18.91 4.95 10.37
N LYS A 219 19.40 5.08 9.15
CA LYS A 219 20.02 6.31 8.64
C LYS A 219 19.00 7.42 8.38
N TYR A 220 17.75 7.08 8.10
CA TYR A 220 16.68 8.06 7.83
C TYR A 220 16.02 8.59 9.11
N ARG A 221 16.13 7.89 10.24
CA ARG A 221 15.70 8.40 11.57
C ARG A 221 16.49 9.62 12.07
N LYS A 222 17.63 9.96 11.45
CA LYS A 222 18.49 11.11 11.86
C LYS A 222 18.10 12.43 11.22
N PHE A 223 17.20 12.47 10.27
CA PHE A 223 16.64 13.70 9.74
C PHE A 223 15.32 13.97 10.45
N GLY A 224 15.47 14.44 11.70
CA GLY A 224 14.39 14.67 12.64
C GLY A 224 13.17 15.37 12.03
N ILE A 225 12.09 14.69 12.05
CA ILE A 225 10.73 15.12 12.37
C ILE A 225 10.08 13.97 13.12
#